data_7deaa6f8ed24d8e1157f084c603e3f31
#
_entry.id   7deaa6f8ed24d8e1157f084c603e3f31
#
_cell.length_a   1.000
_cell.length_b   1.000
_cell.length_c   1.000
_cell.angle_alpha   90.00
_cell.angle_beta   90.00
_cell.angle_gamma   90.00
#
_symmetry.space_group_name_H-M   'P 1'
#
loop_
_entity.id
_entity.type
_entity.pdbx_description
1 polymer ?
#
loop_
_entity_poly.entity_id
_entity_poly.type
_entity_poly.pdbx_seq_one_letter_code
_entity_poly.pdbx_strand_id
1 'polypeptide(L)'
;MSASVLAYHTMDNPSAVWLFKMAVVPNTHGSDSRAALIARLGAILPDNALLTQQEDLKPYECDGLSAYRALPMLAVLPRTVEEVQRILRVAMETGTKVVARGSGTGLSGGATPLGDGILMSLAKFNRIVSIDPLARSARVQPGVRNLQISEAVAHLGMYYAPDPSSQIACSIGGNVAENSGGVHCLKYGLTVHNINKIEVVTIDGDVATIGSDALDAPGYDLLALMTGSEGMLGITTEVTVKLLPKPQLARVVMASFDNVEKAGDAVANVIGAGIVPAGLEMMDRLATEAVEGFVHAGYDLTAEAILLCESDGMAEEVEEEVAKMEAVMKASGATACRVSGNEAERLKFWSGRKAAFPAVGRISPDYYCIDGSIPRRALAPMLRHTEELTRKYNLRCANVFHAGDGNLHPLILFDANIPGELDRTEAFAAELLELCIEYGGTITGEHGVGIEKINQMCSQFSDGEREMFFAVKRAFDEKLLLNPGKAIPTLSRCAEYGRMRVSGGQMPHADIPRF
;
A
#
# COMPACT_ATOMS: atom_id res chain seq x y z
N MET A 1 -36.41 31.58 -43.49
CA MET A 1 -37.82 31.72 -43.09
C MET A 1 -37.99 30.96 -41.79
N SER A 2 -38.60 31.58 -40.80
CA SER A 2 -38.97 31.21 -39.44
C SER A 2 -37.80 30.82 -38.48
N ALA A 3 -37.39 31.81 -37.74
CA ALA A 3 -36.70 31.71 -36.47
C ALA A 3 -37.70 31.25 -35.37
N SER A 4 -37.33 30.29 -34.54
CA SER A 4 -37.99 30.03 -33.28
C SER A 4 -37.02 30.31 -32.14
N VAL A 5 -37.35 31.35 -31.41
CA VAL A 5 -36.74 31.82 -30.17
C VAL A 5 -37.06 30.82 -29.06
N LEU A 6 -36.05 30.25 -28.40
CA LEU A 6 -36.23 29.50 -27.17
C LEU A 6 -36.09 30.47 -26.00
N ALA A 7 -37.22 30.64 -25.28
CA ALA A 7 -37.30 31.44 -24.08
C ALA A 7 -36.63 30.69 -22.89
N TYR A 8 -35.74 31.38 -22.17
CA TYR A 8 -35.27 31.01 -20.86
C TYR A 8 -36.40 31.22 -19.84
N HIS A 9 -36.88 30.15 -19.25
CA HIS A 9 -37.62 30.23 -18.01
C HIS A 9 -36.69 29.99 -16.83
N THR A 10 -36.52 31.02 -16.04
CA THR A 10 -35.99 30.95 -14.68
C THR A 10 -37.04 30.23 -13.82
N MET A 11 -36.68 29.11 -13.22
CA MET A 11 -37.42 28.52 -12.12
C MET A 11 -36.57 28.59 -10.84
N ASP A 12 -36.94 29.56 -10.00
CA ASP A 12 -36.62 29.56 -8.59
C ASP A 12 -37.45 28.49 -7.90
N ASN A 13 -36.87 27.38 -7.50
CA ASN A 13 -37.42 26.49 -6.50
C ASN A 13 -36.31 25.65 -5.84
N PRO A 14 -35.91 25.92 -4.58
CA PRO A 14 -34.80 25.23 -3.90
C PRO A 14 -35.21 23.92 -3.20
N SER A 15 -36.20 23.17 -3.68
CA SER A 15 -36.64 21.94 -3.03
C SER A 15 -36.93 20.76 -3.96
N ALA A 16 -36.25 20.65 -5.09
CA ALA A 16 -36.25 19.41 -5.88
C ALA A 16 -35.05 18.54 -5.51
N VAL A 17 -35.10 17.92 -4.34
CA VAL A 17 -34.21 16.80 -4.02
C VAL A 17 -34.65 15.62 -4.88
N TRP A 18 -33.90 15.36 -5.94
CA TRP A 18 -33.99 14.12 -6.70
C TRP A 18 -33.57 12.96 -5.81
N LEU A 19 -34.52 12.35 -5.11
CA LEU A 19 -34.38 11.03 -4.50
C LEU A 19 -34.20 10.00 -5.62
N PHE A 20 -32.97 9.78 -6.07
CA PHE A 20 -32.61 8.51 -6.68
C PHE A 20 -32.71 7.47 -5.56
N LYS A 21 -33.89 6.82 -5.47
CA LYS A 21 -33.99 5.51 -4.84
C LYS A 21 -33.03 4.60 -5.63
N MET A 22 -31.78 4.44 -5.16
CA MET A 22 -31.07 3.23 -5.47
C MET A 22 -31.96 2.10 -4.97
N ALA A 23 -32.50 1.32 -5.90
CA ALA A 23 -33.07 0.04 -5.56
C ALA A 23 -31.94 -0.72 -4.87
N VAL A 24 -32.02 -0.87 -3.55
CA VAL A 24 -31.33 -1.90 -2.83
C VAL A 24 -31.80 -3.18 -3.50
N VAL A 25 -30.97 -3.71 -4.42
CA VAL A 25 -31.23 -5.05 -4.96
C VAL A 25 -31.15 -5.94 -3.73
N PRO A 26 -32.27 -6.57 -3.33
CA PRO A 26 -32.25 -7.42 -2.17
C PRO A 26 -31.17 -8.46 -2.40
N ASN A 27 -30.34 -8.72 -1.40
CA ASN A 27 -29.33 -9.77 -1.41
C ASN A 27 -30.07 -11.12 -1.49
N THR A 28 -30.43 -11.53 -2.71
CA THR A 28 -31.18 -12.77 -3.00
C THR A 28 -30.27 -13.96 -3.24
N HIS A 29 -29.02 -13.89 -2.77
CA HIS A 29 -28.15 -15.05 -2.78
C HIS A 29 -28.51 -15.99 -1.61
N GLY A 30 -29.67 -16.67 -1.73
CA GLY A 30 -30.04 -17.79 -0.88
C GLY A 30 -29.07 -18.97 -1.05
N SER A 31 -29.17 -19.97 -0.16
CA SER A 31 -28.36 -21.20 -0.17
C SER A 31 -28.24 -21.86 -1.56
N ASP A 32 -29.27 -21.75 -2.38
CA ASP A 32 -29.34 -22.31 -3.74
C ASP A 32 -28.37 -21.61 -4.70
N SER A 33 -28.13 -20.30 -4.56
CA SER A 33 -27.19 -19.57 -5.41
C SER A 33 -25.73 -19.89 -5.08
N ARG A 34 -25.37 -20.06 -3.80
CA ARG A 34 -24.03 -20.49 -3.37
C ARG A 34 -23.73 -21.90 -3.86
N ALA A 35 -24.68 -22.84 -3.73
CA ALA A 35 -24.51 -24.22 -4.20
C ALA A 35 -24.33 -24.29 -5.72
N ALA A 36 -25.11 -23.52 -6.49
CA ALA A 36 -24.98 -23.43 -7.94
C ALA A 36 -23.61 -22.85 -8.35
N LEU A 37 -23.13 -21.80 -7.65
CA LEU A 37 -21.80 -21.22 -7.89
C LEU A 37 -20.69 -22.24 -7.62
N ILE A 38 -20.74 -22.96 -6.49
CA ILE A 38 -19.79 -24.02 -6.14
C ILE A 38 -19.77 -25.11 -7.23
N ALA A 39 -20.93 -25.56 -7.71
CA ALA A 39 -21.00 -26.57 -8.76
C ALA A 39 -20.36 -26.08 -10.08
N ARG A 40 -20.59 -24.82 -10.46
CA ARG A 40 -19.99 -24.23 -11.68
C ARG A 40 -18.47 -24.11 -11.54
N LEU A 41 -17.98 -23.62 -10.41
CA LEU A 41 -16.55 -23.49 -10.15
C LEU A 41 -15.85 -24.84 -10.00
N GLY A 42 -16.52 -25.84 -9.41
CA GLY A 42 -16.02 -27.21 -9.30
C GLY A 42 -15.89 -27.90 -10.66
N ALA A 43 -16.65 -27.51 -11.68
CA ALA A 43 -16.46 -27.97 -13.05
C ALA A 43 -15.25 -27.32 -13.78
N ILE A 44 -14.67 -26.26 -13.20
CA ILE A 44 -13.54 -25.52 -13.75
C ILE A 44 -12.24 -25.91 -13.07
N LEU A 45 -12.29 -26.05 -11.74
CA LEU A 45 -11.13 -26.15 -10.86
C LEU A 45 -10.94 -27.60 -10.38
N PRO A 46 -9.69 -28.03 -10.12
CA PRO A 46 -9.46 -29.27 -9.40
C PRO A 46 -9.95 -29.18 -7.95
N ASP A 47 -10.32 -30.32 -7.35
CA ASP A 47 -10.95 -30.41 -6.03
C ASP A 47 -10.23 -29.61 -4.92
N ASN A 48 -8.91 -29.55 -4.96
CA ASN A 48 -8.09 -28.85 -3.98
C ASN A 48 -7.85 -27.36 -4.29
N ALA A 49 -8.52 -26.82 -5.29
CA ALA A 49 -8.43 -25.41 -5.69
C ALA A 49 -9.71 -24.62 -5.42
N LEU A 50 -10.75 -25.27 -4.89
CA LEU A 50 -12.00 -24.66 -4.48
C LEU A 50 -12.22 -24.90 -2.98
N LEU A 51 -12.13 -23.86 -2.17
CA LEU A 51 -12.30 -23.91 -0.71
C LEU A 51 -13.68 -23.40 -0.34
N THR A 52 -14.45 -24.20 0.38
CA THR A 52 -15.84 -23.90 0.74
C THR A 52 -16.16 -24.08 2.22
N GLN A 53 -15.26 -24.72 2.96
CA GLN A 53 -15.43 -24.98 4.39
C GLN A 53 -14.89 -23.78 5.21
N GLN A 54 -15.55 -23.48 6.31
CA GLN A 54 -15.20 -22.31 7.13
C GLN A 54 -13.76 -22.38 7.65
N GLU A 55 -13.30 -23.57 8.02
CA GLU A 55 -11.94 -23.81 8.52
C GLU A 55 -10.89 -23.47 7.46
N ASP A 56 -11.14 -23.80 6.19
CA ASP A 56 -10.25 -23.52 5.06
C ASP A 56 -10.27 -22.04 4.67
N LEU A 57 -11.38 -21.34 4.94
CA LEU A 57 -11.56 -19.92 4.63
C LEU A 57 -10.98 -19.00 5.71
N LYS A 58 -10.86 -19.49 6.94
CA LYS A 58 -10.38 -18.71 8.09
C LYS A 58 -9.00 -18.05 7.88
N PRO A 59 -8.01 -18.67 7.25
CA PRO A 59 -6.71 -18.03 6.95
C PRO A 59 -6.78 -16.84 5.98
N TYR A 60 -7.91 -16.64 5.33
CA TYR A 60 -8.13 -15.57 4.35
C TYR A 60 -8.99 -14.42 4.87
N GLU A 61 -9.42 -14.43 6.14
CA GLU A 61 -10.38 -13.47 6.69
C GLU A 61 -9.89 -12.01 6.76
N CYS A 62 -8.59 -11.78 6.69
CA CYS A 62 -7.97 -10.45 6.68
C CYS A 62 -6.68 -10.46 5.84
N ASP A 63 -6.15 -9.30 5.55
CA ASP A 63 -4.76 -9.11 5.12
C ASP A 63 -3.86 -8.77 6.32
N GLY A 64 -2.77 -8.00 6.12
CA GLY A 64 -1.88 -7.57 7.19
C GLY A 64 -2.53 -6.56 8.14
N LEU A 65 -3.62 -5.88 7.73
CA LEU A 65 -4.42 -5.03 8.58
C LEU A 65 -5.49 -5.87 9.30
N SER A 66 -5.09 -6.52 10.39
CA SER A 66 -5.93 -7.46 11.13
C SER A 66 -7.10 -6.83 11.90
N ALA A 67 -7.20 -5.50 11.92
CA ALA A 67 -8.32 -4.77 12.53
C ALA A 67 -9.66 -5.02 11.81
N TYR A 68 -9.60 -5.32 10.50
CA TYR A 68 -10.77 -5.61 9.67
C TYR A 68 -10.78 -7.07 9.23
N ARG A 69 -11.89 -7.76 9.48
CA ARG A 69 -12.02 -9.19 9.18
C ARG A 69 -13.37 -9.49 8.54
N ALA A 70 -13.34 -10.31 7.48
CA ALA A 70 -14.53 -10.87 6.87
C ALA A 70 -14.21 -12.26 6.29
N LEU A 71 -15.10 -13.24 6.45
CA LEU A 71 -14.93 -14.53 5.77
C LEU A 71 -15.47 -14.41 4.33
N PRO A 72 -14.73 -14.87 3.31
CA PRO A 72 -15.25 -14.92 1.94
C PRO A 72 -16.37 -15.96 1.84
N MET A 73 -17.27 -15.80 0.86
CA MET A 73 -18.28 -16.82 0.55
C MET A 73 -17.61 -18.16 0.17
N LEU A 74 -16.53 -18.09 -0.58
CA LEU A 74 -15.64 -19.20 -0.96
C LEU A 74 -14.29 -18.63 -1.43
N ALA A 75 -13.26 -19.49 -1.50
CA ALA A 75 -11.98 -19.12 -2.08
C ALA A 75 -11.59 -20.07 -3.23
N VAL A 76 -10.93 -19.52 -4.25
CA VAL A 76 -10.42 -20.24 -5.40
C VAL A 76 -8.92 -20.04 -5.54
N LEU A 77 -8.21 -21.10 -5.92
CA LEU A 77 -6.75 -21.12 -6.08
C LEU A 77 -6.38 -21.55 -7.52
N PRO A 78 -6.64 -20.71 -8.53
CA PRO A 78 -6.34 -21.04 -9.92
C PRO A 78 -4.83 -21.25 -10.12
N ARG A 79 -4.47 -22.03 -11.14
CA ARG A 79 -3.09 -22.39 -11.51
C ARG A 79 -2.72 -21.96 -12.91
N THR A 80 -3.72 -21.66 -13.74
CA THR A 80 -3.55 -21.24 -15.13
C THR A 80 -4.38 -20.01 -15.46
N VAL A 81 -3.97 -19.30 -16.49
CA VAL A 81 -4.68 -18.11 -17.00
C VAL A 81 -6.09 -18.49 -17.43
N GLU A 82 -6.26 -19.67 -18.07
CA GLU A 82 -7.55 -20.19 -18.52
C GLU A 82 -8.51 -20.46 -17.34
N GLU A 83 -7.99 -20.92 -16.20
CA GLU A 83 -8.81 -21.05 -14.99
C GLU A 83 -9.27 -19.68 -14.48
N VAL A 84 -8.38 -18.68 -14.43
CA VAL A 84 -8.74 -17.29 -14.07
C VAL A 84 -9.82 -16.74 -15.01
N GLN A 85 -9.64 -16.86 -16.32
CA GLN A 85 -10.61 -16.43 -17.34
C GLN A 85 -11.99 -17.06 -17.09
N ARG A 86 -12.04 -18.37 -16.88
CA ARG A 86 -13.31 -19.11 -16.66
C ARG A 86 -13.97 -18.72 -15.35
N ILE A 87 -13.21 -18.50 -14.26
CA ILE A 87 -13.74 -18.03 -12.98
C ILE A 87 -14.36 -16.64 -13.15
N LEU A 88 -13.66 -15.70 -13.81
CA LEU A 88 -14.15 -14.33 -14.02
C LEU A 88 -15.42 -14.32 -14.89
N ARG A 89 -15.49 -15.14 -15.95
CA ARG A 89 -16.73 -15.28 -16.73
C ARG A 89 -17.89 -15.80 -15.90
N VAL A 90 -17.67 -16.78 -15.01
CA VAL A 90 -18.69 -17.23 -14.07
C VAL A 90 -19.12 -16.09 -13.14
N ALA A 91 -18.17 -15.33 -12.60
CA ALA A 91 -18.45 -14.18 -11.74
C ALA A 91 -19.27 -13.11 -12.47
N MET A 92 -18.90 -12.80 -13.73
CA MET A 92 -19.61 -11.82 -14.57
C MET A 92 -21.05 -12.27 -14.89
N GLU A 93 -21.26 -13.56 -15.20
CA GLU A 93 -22.56 -14.13 -15.50
C GLU A 93 -23.48 -14.19 -14.27
N THR A 94 -22.92 -14.48 -13.10
CA THR A 94 -23.69 -14.59 -11.85
C THR A 94 -23.80 -13.29 -11.07
N GLY A 95 -23.09 -12.21 -11.47
CA GLY A 95 -22.99 -10.97 -10.72
C GLY A 95 -22.21 -11.14 -9.40
N THR A 96 -21.34 -12.13 -9.28
CA THR A 96 -20.60 -12.42 -8.06
C THR A 96 -19.34 -11.56 -7.97
N LYS A 97 -19.13 -10.92 -6.83
CA LYS A 97 -17.96 -10.10 -6.54
C LYS A 97 -16.69 -10.95 -6.46
N VAL A 98 -15.56 -10.40 -6.86
CA VAL A 98 -14.26 -11.06 -6.81
C VAL A 98 -13.23 -10.16 -6.13
N VAL A 99 -12.53 -10.70 -5.14
CA VAL A 99 -11.39 -10.07 -4.48
C VAL A 99 -10.15 -10.88 -4.83
N ALA A 100 -9.21 -10.27 -5.56
CA ALA A 100 -7.91 -10.89 -5.82
C ALA A 100 -7.01 -10.79 -4.57
N ARG A 101 -6.20 -11.83 -4.34
CA ARG A 101 -5.27 -11.87 -3.21
C ARG A 101 -3.92 -12.45 -3.64
N GLY A 102 -2.86 -11.72 -3.38
CA GLY A 102 -1.49 -12.23 -3.39
C GLY A 102 -1.15 -12.96 -2.09
N SER A 103 -0.11 -12.53 -1.40
CA SER A 103 0.28 -13.08 -0.09
C SER A 103 -0.55 -12.54 1.09
N GLY A 104 -1.31 -11.46 0.89
CA GLY A 104 -2.12 -10.83 1.95
C GLY A 104 -1.29 -10.11 3.01
N THR A 105 -0.16 -9.53 2.61
CA THR A 105 0.72 -8.74 3.49
C THR A 105 0.38 -7.25 3.50
N GLY A 106 -0.55 -6.79 2.66
CA GLY A 106 -1.00 -5.40 2.58
C GLY A 106 -1.58 -4.90 3.90
N LEU A 107 -1.47 -3.60 4.14
CA LEU A 107 -1.84 -2.95 5.42
C LEU A 107 -3.01 -1.96 5.25
N SER A 108 -3.71 -1.98 4.11
CA SER A 108 -4.84 -1.08 3.83
C SER A 108 -6.21 -1.78 3.84
N GLY A 109 -6.25 -3.10 4.01
CA GLY A 109 -7.47 -3.89 3.85
C GLY A 109 -7.84 -4.14 2.38
N GLY A 110 -6.93 -3.88 1.44
CA GLY A 110 -7.12 -4.06 -0.01
C GLY A 110 -7.47 -5.50 -0.40
N ALA A 111 -6.89 -6.49 0.28
CA ALA A 111 -7.15 -7.92 0.05
C ALA A 111 -8.17 -8.53 1.04
N THR A 112 -8.82 -7.74 1.90
CA THR A 112 -9.87 -8.22 2.80
C THR A 112 -11.05 -8.74 1.98
N PRO A 113 -11.53 -9.98 2.20
CA PRO A 113 -12.59 -10.57 1.42
C PRO A 113 -13.96 -9.95 1.65
N LEU A 114 -14.92 -10.33 0.80
CA LEU A 114 -16.32 -9.99 0.93
C LEU A 114 -17.13 -11.25 1.26
N GLY A 115 -18.05 -11.15 2.22
CA GLY A 115 -18.88 -12.30 2.66
C GLY A 115 -19.82 -12.85 1.57
N ASP A 116 -20.11 -12.07 0.54
CA ASP A 116 -20.89 -12.41 -0.64
C ASP A 116 -20.05 -12.54 -1.92
N GLY A 117 -18.73 -12.65 -1.79
CA GLY A 117 -17.79 -12.68 -2.90
C GLY A 117 -16.88 -13.90 -2.94
N ILE A 118 -16.23 -14.08 -4.07
CA ILE A 118 -15.14 -15.03 -4.31
C ILE A 118 -13.83 -14.37 -3.91
N LEU A 119 -13.04 -15.02 -3.05
CA LEU A 119 -11.62 -14.68 -2.90
C LEU A 119 -10.81 -15.49 -3.92
N MET A 120 -10.05 -14.81 -4.78
CA MET A 120 -9.16 -15.45 -5.76
C MET A 120 -7.71 -15.32 -5.30
N SER A 121 -7.15 -16.38 -4.76
CA SER A 121 -5.74 -16.43 -4.35
C SER A 121 -4.83 -16.83 -5.52
N LEU A 122 -3.88 -15.95 -5.86
CA LEU A 122 -2.91 -16.17 -6.92
C LEU A 122 -1.62 -16.86 -6.43
N ALA A 123 -1.61 -17.40 -5.22
CA ALA A 123 -0.44 -18.04 -4.61
C ALA A 123 0.13 -19.22 -5.40
N LYS A 124 -0.67 -19.84 -6.30
CA LYS A 124 -0.24 -20.95 -7.17
C LYS A 124 0.45 -20.46 -8.45
N PHE A 125 0.37 -19.17 -8.78
CA PHE A 125 1.12 -18.53 -9.86
C PHE A 125 2.50 -18.12 -9.35
N ASN A 126 3.41 -19.03 -9.10
CA ASN A 126 4.67 -18.78 -8.39
C ASN A 126 5.93 -19.16 -9.18
N ARG A 127 5.86 -19.15 -10.51
CA ARG A 127 7.00 -19.48 -11.38
C ARG A 127 7.72 -18.22 -11.87
N ILE A 128 9.05 -18.25 -11.87
CA ILE A 128 9.88 -17.37 -12.68
C ILE A 128 9.89 -17.99 -14.08
N VAL A 129 9.25 -17.30 -15.05
CA VAL A 129 8.98 -17.82 -16.38
C VAL A 129 10.22 -17.75 -17.26
N SER A 130 10.92 -16.61 -17.23
CA SER A 130 12.18 -16.40 -17.93
C SER A 130 12.99 -15.27 -17.31
N ILE A 131 14.31 -15.33 -17.51
CA ILE A 131 15.25 -14.26 -17.15
C ILE A 131 16.02 -13.92 -18.42
N ASP A 132 16.07 -12.63 -18.77
CA ASP A 132 16.85 -12.09 -19.87
C ASP A 132 17.94 -11.16 -19.33
N PRO A 133 19.20 -11.63 -19.20
CA PRO A 133 20.30 -10.82 -18.70
C PRO A 133 20.70 -9.67 -19.62
N LEU A 134 20.46 -9.78 -20.94
CA LEU A 134 20.79 -8.73 -21.90
C LEU A 134 19.78 -7.59 -21.84
N ALA A 135 18.50 -7.93 -21.76
CA ALA A 135 17.43 -6.94 -21.55
C ALA A 135 17.34 -6.47 -20.08
N ARG A 136 18.10 -7.09 -19.16
CA ARG A 136 17.98 -6.86 -17.71
C ARG A 136 16.54 -6.93 -17.24
N SER A 137 15.87 -8.00 -17.56
CA SER A 137 14.48 -8.22 -17.19
C SER A 137 14.22 -9.65 -16.74
N ALA A 138 13.17 -9.84 -15.95
CA ALA A 138 12.65 -11.16 -15.61
C ALA A 138 11.13 -11.16 -15.77
N ARG A 139 10.61 -12.23 -16.38
CA ARG A 139 9.18 -12.49 -16.52
C ARG A 139 8.75 -13.47 -15.45
N VAL A 140 7.84 -13.03 -14.58
CA VAL A 140 7.46 -13.74 -13.37
C VAL A 140 5.95 -13.78 -13.18
N GLN A 141 5.44 -14.80 -12.55
CA GLN A 141 4.03 -14.92 -12.20
C GLN A 141 3.73 -14.15 -10.91
N PRO A 142 2.49 -13.66 -10.69
CA PRO A 142 2.13 -12.73 -9.63
C PRO A 142 2.32 -13.28 -8.20
N GLY A 143 2.31 -14.58 -7.99
CA GLY A 143 2.56 -15.23 -6.70
C GLY A 143 4.04 -15.42 -6.36
N VAL A 144 4.97 -15.05 -7.23
CA VAL A 144 6.41 -15.05 -6.92
C VAL A 144 6.69 -14.03 -5.84
N ARG A 145 7.45 -14.42 -4.79
CA ARG A 145 7.83 -13.50 -3.72
C ARG A 145 8.81 -12.44 -4.24
N ASN A 146 8.66 -11.21 -3.76
CA ASN A 146 9.52 -10.10 -4.17
C ASN A 146 11.00 -10.45 -4.06
N LEU A 147 11.47 -10.87 -2.88
CA LEU A 147 12.88 -11.24 -2.65
C LEU A 147 13.34 -12.40 -3.54
N GLN A 148 12.47 -13.36 -3.86
CA GLN A 148 12.81 -14.51 -4.69
C GLN A 148 13.28 -14.11 -6.08
N ILE A 149 12.83 -12.96 -6.61
CA ILE A 149 13.31 -12.43 -7.90
C ILE A 149 14.79 -12.08 -7.81
N SER A 150 15.18 -11.33 -6.77
CA SER A 150 16.58 -10.97 -6.52
C SER A 150 17.46 -12.20 -6.25
N GLU A 151 16.96 -13.17 -5.48
CA GLU A 151 17.64 -14.45 -5.23
C GLU A 151 17.94 -15.21 -6.53
N ALA A 152 16.95 -15.27 -7.43
CA ALA A 152 17.08 -16.00 -8.70
C ALA A 152 18.12 -15.38 -9.66
N VAL A 153 18.33 -14.07 -9.62
CA VAL A 153 19.26 -13.34 -10.52
C VAL A 153 20.59 -12.97 -9.85
N ALA A 154 20.76 -13.29 -8.57
CA ALA A 154 21.97 -12.93 -7.80
C ALA A 154 23.27 -13.45 -8.43
N HIS A 155 23.25 -14.65 -9.02
CA HIS A 155 24.38 -15.26 -9.71
C HIS A 155 24.79 -14.51 -11.00
N LEU A 156 23.90 -13.65 -11.53
CA LEU A 156 24.17 -12.76 -12.67
C LEU A 156 24.67 -11.37 -12.22
N GLY A 157 24.87 -11.16 -10.93
CA GLY A 157 25.22 -9.86 -10.39
C GLY A 157 24.09 -8.82 -10.49
N MET A 158 22.83 -9.26 -10.50
CA MET A 158 21.64 -8.42 -10.64
C MET A 158 20.71 -8.55 -9.43
N TYR A 159 19.74 -7.64 -9.33
CA TYR A 159 18.68 -7.66 -8.34
C TYR A 159 17.44 -6.90 -8.81
N TYR A 160 16.31 -7.10 -8.15
CA TYR A 160 15.08 -6.32 -8.29
C TYR A 160 15.05 -5.26 -7.19
N ALA A 161 14.95 -3.99 -7.58
CA ALA A 161 15.21 -2.88 -6.65
C ALA A 161 14.13 -2.62 -5.59
N PRO A 162 12.81 -2.60 -5.90
CA PRO A 162 11.80 -2.37 -4.87
C PRO A 162 11.85 -3.43 -3.76
N ASP A 163 12.05 -2.98 -2.52
CA ASP A 163 12.30 -3.84 -1.37
C ASP A 163 11.39 -3.53 -0.17
N PRO A 164 10.07 -3.71 -0.32
CA PRO A 164 9.16 -3.50 0.80
C PRO A 164 9.60 -4.32 2.02
N SER A 165 9.32 -3.83 3.23
CA SER A 165 9.70 -4.50 4.48
C SER A 165 9.21 -5.95 4.53
N SER A 166 8.12 -6.26 3.84
CA SER A 166 7.53 -7.60 3.69
C SER A 166 8.13 -8.43 2.53
N GLN A 167 9.22 -8.02 1.88
CA GLN A 167 9.76 -8.65 0.65
C GLN A 167 9.99 -10.17 0.74
N ILE A 168 10.24 -10.68 1.95
CA ILE A 168 10.40 -12.12 2.20
C ILE A 168 9.09 -12.92 2.04
N ALA A 169 7.94 -12.24 2.10
CA ALA A 169 6.61 -12.83 2.11
C ALA A 169 5.69 -12.27 1.03
N CYS A 170 5.75 -10.96 0.73
CA CYS A 170 4.87 -10.34 -0.26
C CYS A 170 5.11 -10.88 -1.67
N SER A 171 4.06 -10.87 -2.48
CA SER A 171 4.09 -11.33 -3.87
C SER A 171 4.18 -10.17 -4.85
N ILE A 172 4.83 -10.38 -6.00
CA ILE A 172 4.98 -9.34 -7.03
C ILE A 172 3.64 -8.85 -7.58
N GLY A 173 2.62 -9.71 -7.68
CA GLY A 173 1.28 -9.29 -8.09
C GLY A 173 0.61 -8.38 -7.07
N GLY A 174 0.87 -8.60 -5.77
CA GLY A 174 0.47 -7.67 -4.71
C GLY A 174 1.23 -6.34 -4.79
N ASN A 175 2.54 -6.39 -5.08
CA ASN A 175 3.31 -5.16 -5.29
C ASN A 175 2.80 -4.34 -6.47
N VAL A 176 2.38 -4.99 -7.58
CA VAL A 176 1.74 -4.31 -8.71
C VAL A 176 0.38 -3.72 -8.30
N ALA A 177 -0.44 -4.47 -7.57
CA ALA A 177 -1.77 -4.02 -7.15
C ALA A 177 -1.71 -2.77 -6.25
N GLU A 178 -0.74 -2.69 -5.33
CA GLU A 178 -0.58 -1.57 -4.39
C GLU A 178 0.41 -0.49 -4.86
N ASN A 179 1.17 -0.73 -5.94
CA ASN A 179 2.35 0.08 -6.30
C ASN A 179 3.35 0.16 -5.14
N SER A 180 3.66 -0.98 -4.54
CA SER A 180 4.48 -1.06 -3.33
C SER A 180 5.85 -0.44 -3.52
N GLY A 181 6.35 0.15 -2.45
CA GLY A 181 7.66 0.78 -2.36
C GLY A 181 8.66 0.00 -1.52
N GLY A 182 9.33 0.70 -0.61
CA GLY A 182 10.34 0.18 0.31
C GLY A 182 11.44 1.20 0.59
N VAL A 183 12.48 0.73 1.29
CA VAL A 183 13.58 1.56 1.79
C VAL A 183 14.35 2.29 0.68
N HIS A 184 14.48 1.66 -0.49
CA HIS A 184 15.32 2.16 -1.58
C HIS A 184 14.53 2.93 -2.66
N CYS A 185 13.25 3.23 -2.43
CA CYS A 185 12.39 3.92 -3.41
C CYS A 185 12.83 5.35 -3.72
N LEU A 186 13.47 6.03 -2.78
CA LEU A 186 14.01 7.37 -3.02
C LEU A 186 14.92 7.43 -4.25
N LYS A 187 15.80 6.43 -4.43
CA LYS A 187 16.74 6.36 -5.55
C LYS A 187 16.19 5.57 -6.72
N TYR A 188 15.52 4.45 -6.46
CA TYR A 188 15.16 3.48 -7.48
C TYR A 188 13.69 3.48 -7.86
N GLY A 189 12.86 4.23 -7.14
CA GLY A 189 11.43 4.35 -7.42
C GLY A 189 10.59 3.17 -6.92
N LEU A 190 9.29 3.34 -7.02
CA LEU A 190 8.26 2.37 -6.65
C LEU A 190 8.15 1.24 -7.69
N THR A 191 7.24 0.29 -7.47
CA THR A 191 6.98 -0.82 -8.38
C THR A 191 6.69 -0.35 -9.82
N VAL A 192 5.91 0.72 -10.01
CA VAL A 192 5.58 1.26 -11.34
C VAL A 192 6.80 1.64 -12.17
N HIS A 193 7.87 2.11 -11.53
CA HIS A 193 9.12 2.48 -12.22
C HIS A 193 9.99 1.26 -12.57
N ASN A 194 9.72 0.11 -11.94
CA ASN A 194 10.54 -1.10 -11.98
C ASN A 194 9.88 -2.27 -12.70
N ILE A 195 8.79 -2.03 -13.43
CA ILE A 195 8.15 -2.99 -14.32
C ILE A 195 8.09 -2.44 -15.75
N ASN A 196 8.10 -3.33 -16.74
CA ASN A 196 8.01 -2.98 -18.17
C ASN A 196 6.66 -3.38 -18.75
N LYS A 197 6.10 -4.50 -18.26
CA LYS A 197 4.94 -5.12 -18.89
C LYS A 197 4.20 -5.99 -17.89
N ILE A 198 2.88 -6.04 -18.02
CA ILE A 198 2.03 -6.97 -17.29
C ILE A 198 1.07 -7.68 -18.24
N GLU A 199 0.70 -8.91 -17.90
CA GLU A 199 -0.46 -9.59 -18.46
C GLU A 199 -1.58 -9.53 -17.43
N VAL A 200 -2.77 -9.16 -17.87
CA VAL A 200 -3.96 -9.04 -17.02
C VAL A 200 -5.14 -9.78 -17.65
N VAL A 201 -6.01 -10.33 -16.80
CA VAL A 201 -7.32 -10.85 -17.21
C VAL A 201 -8.37 -9.85 -16.75
N THR A 202 -9.18 -9.36 -17.70
CA THR A 202 -10.29 -8.44 -17.43
C THR A 202 -11.46 -9.18 -16.79
N ILE A 203 -12.45 -8.46 -16.26
CA ILE A 203 -13.64 -9.09 -15.68
C ILE A 203 -14.42 -9.95 -16.70
N ASP A 204 -14.34 -9.62 -17.98
CA ASP A 204 -14.97 -10.38 -19.07
C ASP A 204 -14.23 -11.69 -19.38
N GLY A 205 -13.07 -11.91 -18.75
CA GLY A 205 -12.21 -13.08 -18.97
C GLY A 205 -11.35 -12.96 -20.22
N ASP A 206 -11.11 -11.74 -20.71
CA ASP A 206 -10.19 -11.49 -21.81
C ASP A 206 -8.78 -11.21 -21.28
N VAL A 207 -7.77 -11.70 -22.02
CA VAL A 207 -6.36 -11.47 -21.68
C VAL A 207 -5.86 -10.24 -22.43
N ALA A 208 -5.26 -9.32 -21.71
CA ALA A 208 -4.60 -8.13 -22.26
C ALA A 208 -3.14 -8.07 -21.80
N THR A 209 -2.25 -7.72 -22.73
CA THR A 209 -0.86 -7.39 -22.43
C THR A 209 -0.71 -5.88 -22.44
N ILE A 210 -0.23 -5.29 -21.32
CA ILE A 210 -0.06 -3.86 -21.13
C ILE A 210 1.41 -3.56 -20.89
N GLY A 211 1.94 -2.55 -21.58
CA GLY A 211 3.38 -2.26 -21.62
C GLY A 211 4.07 -3.00 -22.75
N SER A 212 5.39 -2.96 -22.78
CA SER A 212 6.21 -3.58 -23.82
C SER A 212 7.57 -4.04 -23.29
N ASP A 213 8.36 -4.72 -24.12
CA ASP A 213 9.75 -5.03 -23.79
C ASP A 213 10.70 -3.82 -24.03
N ALA A 214 10.19 -2.74 -24.66
CA ALA A 214 10.88 -1.47 -24.79
C ALA A 214 10.57 -0.56 -23.58
N LEU A 215 11.34 0.55 -23.45
CA LEU A 215 11.17 1.49 -22.33
C LEU A 215 9.88 2.32 -22.40
N ASP A 216 9.31 2.46 -23.60
CA ASP A 216 8.12 3.27 -23.84
C ASP A 216 6.99 2.43 -24.46
N ALA A 217 5.73 2.81 -24.17
CA ALA A 217 4.54 2.29 -24.82
C ALA A 217 3.75 3.45 -25.45
N PRO A 218 3.20 3.29 -26.68
CA PRO A 218 2.40 4.33 -27.32
C PRO A 218 1.02 4.48 -26.64
N GLY A 219 0.46 5.68 -26.69
CA GLY A 219 -0.87 5.99 -26.17
C GLY A 219 -0.85 6.38 -24.69
N TYR A 220 -1.96 6.12 -23.98
CA TYR A 220 -2.04 6.36 -22.55
C TYR A 220 -1.19 5.35 -21.79
N ASP A 221 -0.59 5.78 -20.68
CA ASP A 221 0.18 4.90 -19.79
C ASP A 221 -0.75 4.00 -18.97
N LEU A 222 -1.24 2.95 -19.63
CA LEU A 222 -2.10 1.95 -18.98
C LEU A 222 -1.31 1.10 -17.97
N LEU A 223 0.01 1.00 -18.09
CA LEU A 223 0.83 0.28 -17.13
C LEU A 223 0.84 1.00 -15.78
N ALA A 224 1.01 2.32 -15.79
CA ALA A 224 0.90 3.14 -14.58
C ALA A 224 -0.53 3.12 -14.01
N LEU A 225 -1.56 3.14 -14.86
CA LEU A 225 -2.96 3.07 -14.43
C LEU A 225 -3.29 1.74 -13.73
N MET A 226 -2.78 0.62 -14.24
CA MET A 226 -2.99 -0.71 -13.67
C MET A 226 -2.19 -0.94 -12.39
N THR A 227 -1.02 -0.29 -12.27
CA THR A 227 -0.15 -0.38 -11.10
C THR A 227 -0.71 0.53 -9.99
N GLY A 228 -1.02 -0.04 -8.83
CA GLY A 228 -1.72 0.67 -7.75
C GLY A 228 -3.24 0.69 -7.91
N SER A 229 -3.81 -0.13 -8.81
CA SER A 229 -5.27 -0.23 -8.99
C SER A 229 -5.97 -1.14 -7.96
N GLU A 230 -5.26 -1.69 -7.01
CA GLU A 230 -5.78 -2.53 -5.91
C GLU A 230 -6.67 -3.68 -6.41
N GLY A 231 -6.34 -4.25 -7.59
CA GLY A 231 -7.12 -5.34 -8.19
C GLY A 231 -8.52 -4.94 -8.69
N MET A 232 -8.80 -3.65 -8.83
CA MET A 232 -10.10 -3.16 -9.29
C MET A 232 -10.26 -3.13 -10.81
N LEU A 233 -9.16 -3.10 -11.57
CA LEU A 233 -9.20 -2.94 -13.03
C LEU A 233 -8.94 -4.23 -13.79
N GLY A 234 -8.42 -5.26 -13.12
CA GLY A 234 -8.10 -6.56 -13.71
C GLY A 234 -7.28 -7.44 -12.76
N ILE A 235 -7.08 -8.69 -13.15
CA ILE A 235 -6.30 -9.67 -12.39
C ILE A 235 -4.95 -9.86 -13.10
N THR A 236 -3.87 -9.42 -12.48
CA THR A 236 -2.51 -9.60 -13.02
C THR A 236 -2.11 -11.07 -12.95
N THR A 237 -1.69 -11.62 -14.08
CA THR A 237 -1.27 -13.04 -14.23
C THR A 237 0.20 -13.22 -14.57
N GLU A 238 0.87 -12.16 -15.06
CA GLU A 238 2.31 -12.14 -15.31
C GLU A 238 2.85 -10.72 -15.20
N VAL A 239 4.11 -10.58 -14.76
CA VAL A 239 4.81 -9.31 -14.61
C VAL A 239 6.21 -9.44 -15.23
N THR A 240 6.59 -8.49 -16.08
CA THR A 240 7.98 -8.33 -16.54
C THR A 240 8.61 -7.21 -15.73
N VAL A 241 9.54 -7.58 -14.85
CA VAL A 241 10.26 -6.65 -13.97
C VAL A 241 11.60 -6.22 -14.58
N LYS A 242 12.05 -5.01 -14.22
CA LYS A 242 13.40 -4.51 -14.53
C LYS A 242 14.39 -5.05 -13.51
N LEU A 243 15.58 -5.41 -13.96
CA LEU A 243 16.69 -5.86 -13.12
C LEU A 243 17.80 -4.81 -13.16
N LEU A 244 18.34 -4.49 -12.00
CA LEU A 244 19.47 -3.58 -11.87
C LEU A 244 20.74 -4.37 -11.57
N PRO A 245 21.92 -3.91 -12.02
CA PRO A 245 23.20 -4.45 -11.55
C PRO A 245 23.37 -4.15 -10.06
N LYS A 246 23.93 -5.10 -9.31
CA LYS A 246 24.29 -4.86 -7.91
C LYS A 246 25.33 -3.74 -7.82
N PRO A 247 25.18 -2.80 -6.88
CA PRO A 247 26.19 -1.77 -6.64
C PRO A 247 27.53 -2.40 -6.21
N GLN A 248 28.63 -1.77 -6.56
CA GLN A 248 29.98 -2.22 -6.17
C GLN A 248 30.21 -2.06 -4.66
N LEU A 249 29.67 -0.98 -4.09
CA LEU A 249 29.76 -0.64 -2.68
C LEU A 249 28.44 -0.08 -2.20
N ALA A 250 28.11 -0.34 -0.94
CA ALA A 250 27.07 0.33 -0.20
C ALA A 250 27.54 0.65 1.21
N ARG A 251 27.30 1.87 1.71
CA ARG A 251 27.70 2.35 3.04
C ARG A 251 26.55 3.11 3.68
N VAL A 252 26.39 2.93 4.98
CA VAL A 252 25.37 3.63 5.80
C VAL A 252 26.04 4.59 6.75
N VAL A 253 25.55 5.82 6.79
CA VAL A 253 25.76 6.77 7.87
C VAL A 253 24.59 6.64 8.85
N MET A 254 24.87 6.26 10.07
CA MET A 254 23.91 6.27 11.18
C MET A 254 24.17 7.51 12.02
N ALA A 255 23.17 8.38 12.15
CA ALA A 255 23.28 9.63 12.90
C ALA A 255 22.25 9.67 14.04
N SER A 256 22.71 10.09 15.23
CA SER A 256 21.88 10.30 16.43
C SER A 256 21.57 11.78 16.59
N PHE A 257 20.33 12.09 17.02
CA PHE A 257 19.88 13.44 17.27
C PHE A 257 19.19 13.54 18.64
N ASP A 258 19.45 14.62 19.36
CA ASP A 258 18.81 14.95 20.65
C ASP A 258 17.43 15.60 20.52
N ASN A 259 16.96 15.77 19.26
CA ASN A 259 15.70 16.41 18.93
C ASN A 259 15.21 15.89 17.57
N VAL A 260 13.91 15.54 17.49
CA VAL A 260 13.30 15.02 16.25
C VAL A 260 13.23 16.06 15.13
N GLU A 261 13.14 17.36 15.48
CA GLU A 261 13.11 18.44 14.47
C GLU A 261 14.46 18.56 13.77
N LYS A 262 15.58 18.48 14.53
CA LYS A 262 16.92 18.47 13.94
C LYS A 262 17.13 17.30 12.98
N ALA A 263 16.57 16.13 13.31
CA ALA A 263 16.60 14.97 12.41
C ALA A 263 15.78 15.23 11.14
N GLY A 264 14.59 15.83 11.25
CA GLY A 264 13.77 16.22 10.09
C GLY A 264 14.45 17.25 9.21
N ASP A 265 15.10 18.27 9.81
CA ASP A 265 15.88 19.27 9.08
C ASP A 265 17.11 18.64 8.39
N ALA A 266 17.76 17.66 9.05
CA ALA A 266 18.89 16.95 8.47
C ALA A 266 18.47 16.17 7.19
N VAL A 267 17.31 15.56 7.17
CA VAL A 267 16.72 14.91 5.97
C VAL A 267 16.60 15.93 4.82
N ALA A 268 15.97 17.08 5.08
CA ALA A 268 15.81 18.12 4.06
C ALA A 268 17.17 18.66 3.57
N ASN A 269 18.14 18.83 4.48
CA ASN A 269 19.47 19.33 4.17
C ASN A 269 20.30 18.35 3.34
N VAL A 270 20.21 17.04 3.60
CA VAL A 270 20.89 16.00 2.77
C VAL A 270 20.41 16.09 1.33
N ILE A 271 19.09 16.12 1.13
CA ILE A 271 18.52 16.23 -0.21
C ILE A 271 18.85 17.61 -0.84
N GLY A 272 18.76 18.69 -0.05
CA GLY A 272 19.12 20.05 -0.50
C GLY A 272 20.59 20.22 -0.91
N ALA A 273 21.47 19.38 -0.36
CA ALA A 273 22.89 19.31 -0.77
C ALA A 273 23.13 18.59 -2.11
N GLY A 274 22.06 18.17 -2.80
CA GLY A 274 22.12 17.46 -4.09
C GLY A 274 22.48 15.98 -3.98
N ILE A 275 22.39 15.40 -2.79
CA ILE A 275 22.61 13.97 -2.56
C ILE A 275 21.26 13.25 -2.76
N VAL A 276 21.28 12.13 -3.47
CA VAL A 276 20.15 11.21 -3.61
C VAL A 276 20.53 9.89 -2.96
N PRO A 277 20.29 9.74 -1.64
CA PRO A 277 20.65 8.51 -0.94
C PRO A 277 19.92 7.30 -1.52
N ALA A 278 20.55 6.13 -1.46
CA ALA A 278 19.89 4.86 -1.77
C ALA A 278 18.70 4.62 -0.84
N GLY A 279 18.87 4.95 0.45
CA GLY A 279 17.82 4.94 1.46
C GLY A 279 18.08 6.00 2.52
N LEU A 280 17.02 6.62 3.03
CA LEU A 280 17.10 7.60 4.12
C LEU A 280 15.89 7.41 5.05
N GLU A 281 16.15 6.75 6.17
CA GLU A 281 15.17 6.25 7.11
C GLU A 281 15.32 6.93 8.47
N MET A 282 14.18 7.09 9.17
CA MET A 282 14.16 7.66 10.50
C MET A 282 13.42 6.75 11.48
N MET A 283 13.90 6.68 12.70
CA MET A 283 13.23 6.08 13.86
C MET A 283 13.26 7.07 15.02
N ASP A 284 12.12 7.25 15.71
CA ASP A 284 12.09 8.01 16.97
C ASP A 284 12.61 7.19 18.15
N ARG A 285 12.66 7.78 19.35
CA ARG A 285 13.13 7.10 20.55
C ARG A 285 12.34 5.84 20.86
N LEU A 286 11.00 5.87 20.81
CA LEU A 286 10.17 4.72 21.15
C LEU A 286 10.40 3.55 20.20
N ALA A 287 10.48 3.83 18.89
CA ALA A 287 10.82 2.84 17.89
C ALA A 287 12.23 2.29 18.11
N THR A 288 13.21 3.17 18.38
CA THR A 288 14.61 2.80 18.62
C THR A 288 14.77 1.90 19.84
N GLU A 289 14.11 2.20 20.95
CA GLU A 289 14.11 1.37 22.16
C GLU A 289 13.50 -0.01 21.89
N ALA A 290 12.37 -0.07 21.18
CA ALA A 290 11.73 -1.34 20.82
C ALA A 290 12.63 -2.21 19.96
N VAL A 291 13.25 -1.65 18.90
CA VAL A 291 14.10 -2.42 17.98
C VAL A 291 15.43 -2.79 18.60
N GLU A 292 16.06 -1.93 19.41
CA GLU A 292 17.33 -2.26 20.08
C GLU A 292 17.15 -3.42 21.08
N GLY A 293 16.03 -3.43 21.81
CA GLY A 293 15.66 -4.55 22.68
C GLY A 293 15.37 -5.85 21.93
N PHE A 294 15.20 -5.80 20.62
CA PHE A 294 14.90 -6.97 19.78
C PHE A 294 16.12 -7.48 19.00
N VAL A 295 16.92 -6.59 18.38
CA VAL A 295 18.00 -6.98 17.44
C VAL A 295 19.41 -6.67 17.96
N HIS A 296 19.57 -5.83 18.98
CA HIS A 296 20.86 -5.41 19.56
C HIS A 296 21.82 -4.85 18.50
N ALA A 297 21.31 -3.89 17.69
CA ALA A 297 22.07 -3.28 16.61
C ALA A 297 23.14 -2.28 17.10
N GLY A 298 23.04 -1.82 18.34
CA GLY A 298 23.93 -0.83 18.96
C GLY A 298 23.51 0.59 18.66
N TYR A 299 22.19 0.85 18.61
CA TYR A 299 21.64 2.19 18.51
C TYR A 299 21.82 2.99 19.79
N ASP A 300 21.89 4.30 19.66
CA ASP A 300 21.99 5.23 20.78
C ASP A 300 20.60 5.43 21.41
N LEU A 301 20.38 4.80 22.57
CA LEU A 301 19.11 4.91 23.31
C LEU A 301 18.93 6.28 24.02
N THR A 302 19.93 7.15 24.00
CA THR A 302 19.81 8.53 24.52
C THR A 302 19.32 9.51 23.47
N ALA A 303 19.31 9.09 22.19
CA ALA A 303 18.85 9.91 21.07
C ALA A 303 17.32 9.99 21.04
N GLU A 304 16.79 11.18 20.65
CA GLU A 304 15.37 11.37 20.36
C GLU A 304 15.01 10.82 18.96
N ALA A 305 15.98 10.81 18.05
CA ALA A 305 15.83 10.23 16.72
C ALA A 305 17.14 9.65 16.18
N ILE A 306 17.02 8.58 15.40
CA ILE A 306 18.09 7.97 14.62
C ILE A 306 17.77 8.12 13.15
N LEU A 307 18.74 8.60 12.35
CA LEU A 307 18.71 8.54 10.89
C LEU A 307 19.67 7.47 10.39
N LEU A 308 19.22 6.70 9.40
CA LEU A 308 20.03 5.79 8.59
C LEU A 308 20.04 6.30 7.16
N CYS A 309 21.20 6.72 6.67
CA CYS A 309 21.36 7.27 5.33
C CYS A 309 22.35 6.42 4.55
N GLU A 310 21.91 5.75 3.50
CA GLU A 310 22.73 4.86 2.68
C GLU A 310 23.11 5.50 1.35
N SER A 311 24.37 5.39 0.98
CA SER A 311 24.84 5.57 -0.40
C SER A 311 25.25 4.22 -0.97
N ASP A 312 24.90 3.98 -2.24
CA ASP A 312 25.31 2.81 -3.01
C ASP A 312 25.64 3.18 -4.46
N GLY A 313 26.58 2.46 -5.04
CA GLY A 313 27.03 2.71 -6.41
C GLY A 313 28.46 2.29 -6.67
N MET A 314 29.21 3.12 -7.40
CA MET A 314 30.65 2.94 -7.61
C MET A 314 31.42 3.34 -6.34
N ALA A 315 32.54 2.68 -6.08
CA ALA A 315 33.26 2.82 -4.79
C ALA A 315 33.67 4.28 -4.51
N GLU A 316 34.19 4.97 -5.50
CA GLU A 316 34.66 6.36 -5.37
C GLU A 316 33.49 7.33 -5.11
N GLU A 317 32.37 7.13 -5.78
CA GLU A 317 31.14 7.92 -5.61
C GLU A 317 30.59 7.74 -4.20
N VAL A 318 30.49 6.49 -3.74
CA VAL A 318 29.97 6.17 -2.40
C VAL A 318 30.82 6.80 -1.30
N GLU A 319 32.16 6.74 -1.40
CA GLU A 319 33.04 7.35 -0.40
C GLU A 319 32.89 8.88 -0.36
N GLU A 320 32.74 9.54 -1.50
CA GLU A 320 32.51 10.99 -1.57
C GLU A 320 31.14 11.36 -0.99
N GLU A 321 30.06 10.64 -1.36
CA GLU A 321 28.71 10.90 -0.87
C GLU A 321 28.59 10.67 0.64
N VAL A 322 29.18 9.60 1.17
CA VAL A 322 29.19 9.29 2.61
C VAL A 322 29.86 10.41 3.40
N ALA A 323 30.99 10.93 2.92
CA ALA A 323 31.66 12.06 3.56
C ALA A 323 30.78 13.33 3.56
N LYS A 324 30.08 13.61 2.46
CA LYS A 324 29.12 14.73 2.36
C LYS A 324 27.92 14.54 3.31
N MET A 325 27.33 13.33 3.33
CA MET A 325 26.22 12.99 4.22
C MET A 325 26.58 13.21 5.68
N GLU A 326 27.73 12.69 6.10
CA GLU A 326 28.23 12.85 7.47
C GLU A 326 28.42 14.33 7.84
N ALA A 327 29.02 15.12 6.93
CA ALA A 327 29.21 16.55 7.12
C ALA A 327 27.88 17.32 7.27
N VAL A 328 26.90 17.02 6.41
CA VAL A 328 25.56 17.64 6.46
C VAL A 328 24.83 17.26 7.75
N MET A 329 24.87 16.01 8.17
CA MET A 329 24.22 15.55 9.40
C MET A 329 24.83 16.22 10.65
N LYS A 330 26.16 16.32 10.71
CA LYS A 330 26.86 17.06 11.78
C LYS A 330 26.48 18.54 11.79
N ALA A 331 26.44 19.18 10.63
CA ALA A 331 26.02 20.58 10.49
C ALA A 331 24.54 20.80 10.90
N SER A 332 23.69 19.79 10.73
CA SER A 332 22.28 19.79 11.15
C SER A 332 22.10 19.46 12.63
N GLY A 333 23.18 19.25 13.40
CA GLY A 333 23.13 19.06 14.84
C GLY A 333 23.07 17.61 15.30
N ALA A 334 23.56 16.66 14.48
CA ALA A 334 23.73 15.28 14.93
C ALA A 334 24.70 15.23 16.12
N THR A 335 24.32 14.52 17.19
CA THR A 335 25.11 14.33 18.40
C THR A 335 26.20 13.28 18.22
N ALA A 336 25.95 12.31 17.33
CA ALA A 336 26.91 11.28 16.92
C ALA A 336 26.65 10.86 15.47
N CYS A 337 27.72 10.52 14.75
CA CYS A 337 27.66 9.89 13.44
C CYS A 337 28.57 8.66 13.43
N ARG A 338 28.07 7.56 12.87
CA ARG A 338 28.84 6.32 12.64
C ARG A 338 28.65 5.90 11.20
N VAL A 339 29.77 5.60 10.52
CA VAL A 339 29.76 5.09 9.15
C VAL A 339 30.06 3.60 9.19
N SER A 340 29.28 2.79 8.47
CA SER A 340 29.52 1.33 8.40
C SER A 340 30.87 1.05 7.74
N GLY A 341 31.73 0.27 8.42
CA GLY A 341 33.05 -0.08 7.94
C GLY A 341 33.07 -1.23 6.92
N ASN A 342 32.03 -2.04 6.92
CA ASN A 342 31.89 -3.21 6.06
C ASN A 342 30.42 -3.61 5.91
N GLU A 343 30.16 -4.60 5.05
CA GLU A 343 28.81 -5.09 4.75
C GLU A 343 28.10 -5.67 5.99
N ALA A 344 28.81 -6.36 6.87
CA ALA A 344 28.20 -6.93 8.08
C ALA A 344 27.71 -5.83 9.03
N GLU A 345 28.45 -4.74 9.18
CA GLU A 345 28.05 -3.58 9.98
C GLU A 345 26.90 -2.81 9.31
N ARG A 346 26.93 -2.65 7.98
CA ARG A 346 25.84 -2.08 7.20
C ARG A 346 24.52 -2.83 7.45
N LEU A 347 24.55 -4.14 7.28
CA LEU A 347 23.39 -5.00 7.53
C LEU A 347 22.92 -4.94 9.00
N LYS A 348 23.86 -4.80 9.93
CA LYS A 348 23.52 -4.64 11.35
C LYS A 348 22.78 -3.32 11.60
N PHE A 349 23.20 -2.20 11.00
CA PHE A 349 22.48 -0.92 11.10
C PHE A 349 21.06 -1.02 10.52
N TRP A 350 20.88 -1.72 9.41
CA TRP A 350 19.56 -1.94 8.81
C TRP A 350 18.68 -2.92 9.56
N SER A 351 19.26 -3.82 10.35
CA SER A 351 18.50 -4.90 11.00
C SER A 351 17.39 -4.39 11.91
N GLY A 352 17.63 -3.30 12.65
CA GLY A 352 16.64 -2.68 13.51
C GLY A 352 15.49 -2.08 12.70
N ARG A 353 15.80 -1.27 11.68
CA ARG A 353 14.76 -0.67 10.83
C ARG A 353 13.86 -1.73 10.17
N LYS A 354 14.46 -2.82 9.68
CA LYS A 354 13.71 -3.95 9.10
C LYS A 354 12.90 -4.74 10.13
N ALA A 355 13.29 -4.71 11.39
CA ALA A 355 12.62 -5.40 12.49
C ALA A 355 11.62 -4.52 13.26
N ALA A 356 11.33 -3.30 12.81
CA ALA A 356 10.48 -2.35 13.53
C ALA A 356 9.09 -2.91 13.86
N PHE A 357 8.41 -3.52 12.89
CA PHE A 357 7.08 -4.10 13.07
C PHE A 357 7.07 -5.23 14.12
N PRO A 358 7.87 -6.30 14.01
CA PRO A 358 7.90 -7.33 15.03
C PRO A 358 8.42 -6.84 16.39
N ALA A 359 9.32 -5.85 16.42
CA ALA A 359 9.82 -5.27 17.66
C ALA A 359 8.73 -4.51 18.42
N VAL A 360 7.91 -3.72 17.72
CA VAL A 360 6.79 -2.97 18.30
C VAL A 360 5.71 -3.92 18.82
N GLY A 361 5.49 -5.06 18.19
CA GLY A 361 4.59 -6.11 18.68
C GLY A 361 4.97 -6.70 20.04
N ARG A 362 6.17 -6.42 20.58
CA ARG A 362 6.57 -6.80 21.95
C ARG A 362 6.18 -5.78 23.01
N ILE A 363 5.89 -4.54 22.61
CA ILE A 363 5.54 -3.45 23.53
C ILE A 363 4.07 -3.05 23.47
N SER A 364 3.33 -3.59 22.50
CA SER A 364 1.87 -3.44 22.37
C SER A 364 1.28 -4.70 21.74
N PRO A 365 0.09 -5.16 22.18
CA PRO A 365 -0.58 -6.31 21.57
C PRO A 365 -1.00 -6.06 20.11
N ASP A 366 -1.39 -4.81 19.80
CA ASP A 366 -1.80 -4.38 18.46
C ASP A 366 -1.09 -3.07 18.08
N TYR A 367 -0.97 -2.81 16.80
CA TYR A 367 -0.55 -1.54 16.25
C TYR A 367 -1.28 -1.24 14.94
N TYR A 368 -1.47 0.03 14.67
CA TYR A 368 -2.09 0.54 13.45
C TYR A 368 -1.06 1.37 12.69
N CYS A 369 -0.69 0.93 11.49
CA CYS A 369 0.34 1.58 10.69
C CYS A 369 -0.30 2.54 9.70
N ILE A 370 0.03 3.82 9.80
CA ILE A 370 -0.39 4.85 8.86
C ILE A 370 0.61 4.93 7.71
N ASP A 371 0.14 5.40 6.54
CA ASP A 371 0.93 5.45 5.31
C ASP A 371 0.69 6.75 4.53
N GLY A 372 0.60 7.87 5.22
CA GLY A 372 0.49 9.18 4.58
C GLY A 372 1.85 9.64 4.03
N SER A 373 1.82 10.45 2.97
CA SER A 373 3.03 11.11 2.46
C SER A 373 2.93 12.62 2.59
N ILE A 374 4.08 13.27 2.81
CA ILE A 374 4.19 14.72 2.93
C ILE A 374 5.41 15.25 2.16
N PRO A 375 5.43 16.52 1.74
CA PRO A 375 6.66 17.16 1.32
C PRO A 375 7.71 17.12 2.44
N ARG A 376 8.97 16.75 2.13
CA ARG A 376 10.05 16.57 3.13
C ARG A 376 10.24 17.75 4.09
N ARG A 377 10.01 19.00 3.61
CA ARG A 377 10.05 20.21 4.45
C ARG A 377 9.02 20.21 5.58
N ALA A 378 7.97 19.40 5.47
CA ALA A 378 6.90 19.29 6.46
C ALA A 378 7.17 18.19 7.52
N LEU A 379 8.33 17.47 7.44
CA LEU A 379 8.61 16.36 8.33
C LEU A 379 8.68 16.81 9.81
N ALA A 380 9.45 17.86 10.12
CA ALA A 380 9.58 18.37 11.48
C ALA A 380 8.23 18.86 12.08
N PRO A 381 7.42 19.70 11.38
CA PRO A 381 6.09 20.07 11.89
C PRO A 381 5.14 18.87 12.01
N MET A 382 5.19 17.89 11.10
CA MET A 382 4.35 16.69 11.21
C MET A 382 4.67 15.86 12.46
N LEU A 383 5.94 15.72 12.81
CA LEU A 383 6.36 15.02 14.03
C LEU A 383 5.81 15.68 15.30
N ARG A 384 5.80 17.04 15.35
CA ARG A 384 5.16 17.76 16.47
C ARG A 384 3.67 17.47 16.56
N HIS A 385 2.95 17.53 15.43
CA HIS A 385 1.52 17.21 15.42
C HIS A 385 1.26 15.75 15.80
N THR A 386 2.10 14.81 15.38
CA THR A 386 1.97 13.41 15.82
C THR A 386 2.08 13.31 17.35
N GLU A 387 3.03 14.04 17.97
CA GLU A 387 3.15 14.08 19.42
C GLU A 387 1.92 14.74 20.11
N GLU A 388 1.36 15.79 19.53
CA GLU A 388 0.10 16.38 20.00
C GLU A 388 -1.07 15.40 19.93
N LEU A 389 -1.17 14.65 18.84
CA LEU A 389 -2.19 13.62 18.65
C LEU A 389 -2.04 12.47 19.66
N THR A 390 -0.81 12.03 19.99
CA THR A 390 -0.61 11.00 21.04
C THR A 390 -1.19 11.45 22.37
N ARG A 391 -0.99 12.73 22.74
CA ARG A 391 -1.56 13.31 23.97
C ARG A 391 -3.09 13.42 23.87
N LYS A 392 -3.60 13.92 22.74
CA LYS A 392 -5.04 14.12 22.51
C LYS A 392 -5.83 12.83 22.61
N TYR A 393 -5.34 11.76 21.99
CA TYR A 393 -6.03 10.46 21.94
C TYR A 393 -5.61 9.53 23.08
N ASN A 394 -4.63 9.92 23.91
CA ASN A 394 -4.05 9.10 24.96
C ASN A 394 -3.62 7.72 24.44
N LEU A 395 -2.83 7.72 23.37
CA LEU A 395 -2.24 6.56 22.72
C LEU A 395 -0.75 6.78 22.53
N ARG A 396 0.04 5.73 22.48
CA ARG A 396 1.47 5.80 22.12
C ARG A 396 1.61 5.67 20.61
N CYS A 397 2.63 6.31 20.05
CA CYS A 397 2.98 6.18 18.64
C CYS A 397 4.49 6.03 18.50
N ALA A 398 4.93 5.00 17.77
CA ALA A 398 6.32 4.79 17.40
C ALA A 398 6.50 5.19 15.94
N ASN A 399 7.38 6.15 15.67
CA ASN A 399 7.57 6.69 14.32
C ASN A 399 8.73 6.00 13.60
N VAL A 400 8.42 5.42 12.44
CA VAL A 400 9.38 4.74 11.58
C VAL A 400 9.11 5.17 10.14
N PHE A 401 9.96 6.02 9.56
CA PHE A 401 9.66 6.71 8.31
C PHE A 401 10.63 6.37 7.18
N HIS A 402 10.13 6.35 5.94
CA HIS A 402 10.91 6.59 4.74
C HIS A 402 11.13 8.11 4.63
N ALA A 403 12.05 8.63 5.45
CA ALA A 403 12.21 10.07 5.58
C ALA A 403 12.68 10.75 4.29
N GLY A 404 13.40 10.01 3.45
CA GLY A 404 13.95 10.50 2.19
C GLY A 404 12.92 10.86 1.14
N ASP A 405 11.79 10.18 1.08
CA ASP A 405 10.70 10.45 0.14
C ASP A 405 9.46 11.08 0.81
N GLY A 406 9.46 11.15 2.15
CA GLY A 406 8.38 11.76 2.92
C GLY A 406 7.23 10.83 3.23
N ASN A 407 7.39 9.53 3.01
CA ASN A 407 6.39 8.53 3.37
C ASN A 407 6.48 8.19 4.86
N LEU A 408 5.37 8.38 5.56
CA LEU A 408 5.27 8.27 7.01
C LEU A 408 4.69 6.91 7.41
N HIS A 409 5.32 6.25 8.39
CA HIS A 409 4.77 5.05 9.01
C HIS A 409 4.69 5.18 10.54
N PRO A 410 3.87 6.10 11.06
CA PRO A 410 3.57 6.12 12.50
C PRO A 410 2.83 4.84 12.87
N LEU A 411 3.36 4.11 13.84
CA LEU A 411 2.76 2.92 14.40
C LEU A 411 2.00 3.32 15.66
N ILE A 412 0.70 3.49 15.56
CA ILE A 412 -0.18 3.82 16.69
C ILE A 412 -0.40 2.54 17.47
N LEU A 413 0.03 2.52 18.74
CA LEU A 413 -0.01 1.37 19.62
C LEU A 413 -1.33 1.32 20.38
N PHE A 414 -2.01 0.16 20.33
CA PHE A 414 -3.29 -0.02 21.00
C PHE A 414 -3.51 -1.48 21.44
N ASP A 415 -4.57 -1.71 22.21
CA ASP A 415 -5.07 -3.04 22.57
C ASP A 415 -6.52 -3.15 22.12
N ALA A 416 -6.79 -3.99 21.11
CA ALA A 416 -8.12 -4.22 20.58
C ALA A 416 -9.10 -4.83 21.62
N ASN A 417 -8.59 -5.40 22.73
CA ASN A 417 -9.41 -5.92 23.82
C ASN A 417 -9.93 -4.82 24.76
N ILE A 418 -9.36 -3.61 24.70
CA ILE A 418 -9.81 -2.46 25.49
C ILE A 418 -10.91 -1.73 24.71
N PRO A 419 -12.16 -1.69 25.22
CA PRO A 419 -13.27 -1.02 24.53
C PRO A 419 -12.95 0.43 24.20
N GLY A 420 -13.16 0.82 22.92
CA GLY A 420 -12.96 2.17 22.41
C GLY A 420 -11.50 2.54 22.09
N GLU A 421 -10.52 1.65 22.29
CA GLU A 421 -9.14 1.94 21.87
C GLU A 421 -8.99 1.93 20.36
N LEU A 422 -9.58 0.97 19.67
CA LEU A 422 -9.58 0.93 18.21
C LEU A 422 -10.26 2.20 17.62
N ASP A 423 -11.41 2.62 18.17
CA ASP A 423 -12.10 3.83 17.71
C ASP A 423 -11.22 5.08 17.86
N ARG A 424 -10.48 5.21 18.98
CA ARG A 424 -9.53 6.30 19.18
C ARG A 424 -8.35 6.22 18.21
N THR A 425 -7.88 5.01 17.93
CA THR A 425 -6.79 4.75 16.99
C THR A 425 -7.18 5.16 15.57
N GLU A 426 -8.37 4.77 15.11
CA GLU A 426 -8.92 5.18 13.82
C GLU A 426 -9.11 6.70 13.72
N ALA A 427 -9.58 7.34 14.80
CA ALA A 427 -9.73 8.81 14.84
C ALA A 427 -8.37 9.53 14.80
N PHE A 428 -7.36 9.02 15.51
CA PHE A 428 -5.98 9.51 15.41
C PHE A 428 -5.46 9.38 13.98
N ALA A 429 -5.60 8.19 13.39
CA ALA A 429 -5.16 7.90 12.03
C ALA A 429 -5.81 8.85 11.00
N ALA A 430 -7.12 9.05 11.12
CA ALA A 430 -7.88 9.93 10.23
C ALA A 430 -7.36 11.38 10.29
N GLU A 431 -7.18 11.94 11.50
CA GLU A 431 -6.69 13.30 11.68
C GLU A 431 -5.25 13.48 11.18
N LEU A 432 -4.39 12.47 11.37
CA LEU A 432 -3.02 12.51 10.86
C LEU A 432 -2.99 12.49 9.32
N LEU A 433 -3.85 11.69 8.67
CA LEU A 433 -3.97 11.69 7.21
C LEU A 433 -4.54 13.01 6.67
N GLU A 434 -5.47 13.64 7.37
CA GLU A 434 -5.96 14.98 7.01
C GLU A 434 -4.83 16.03 7.09
N LEU A 435 -3.96 15.96 8.10
CA LEU A 435 -2.75 16.79 8.18
C LEU A 435 -1.80 16.54 7.00
N CYS A 436 -1.65 15.29 6.53
CA CYS A 436 -0.87 15.01 5.33
C CYS A 436 -1.38 15.80 4.11
N ILE A 437 -2.71 15.86 3.92
CA ILE A 437 -3.34 16.64 2.85
C ILE A 437 -3.08 18.13 3.04
N GLU A 438 -3.25 18.66 4.25
CA GLU A 438 -3.04 20.07 4.58
C GLU A 438 -1.60 20.52 4.30
N TYR A 439 -0.61 19.66 4.52
CA TYR A 439 0.78 19.90 4.16
C TYR A 439 1.10 19.76 2.67
N GLY A 440 0.09 19.43 1.84
CA GLY A 440 0.24 19.27 0.40
C GLY A 440 0.79 17.90 -0.01
N GLY A 441 0.56 16.91 0.83
CA GLY A 441 0.88 15.52 0.60
C GLY A 441 -0.33 14.68 0.18
N THR A 442 -0.34 13.39 0.53
CA THR A 442 -1.36 12.42 0.14
C THR A 442 -1.62 11.40 1.25
N ILE A 443 -2.81 10.82 1.24
CA ILE A 443 -3.26 9.85 2.24
C ILE A 443 -2.58 8.48 2.15
N THR A 444 -1.88 8.19 1.06
CA THR A 444 -1.15 6.93 0.88
C THR A 444 0.16 7.17 0.14
N GLY A 445 1.22 6.50 0.57
CA GLY A 445 2.52 6.49 -0.10
C GLY A 445 2.75 5.22 -0.87
N GLU A 446 2.54 4.06 -0.24
CA GLU A 446 2.87 2.76 -0.84
C GLU A 446 1.89 1.62 -0.48
N HIS A 447 1.02 1.77 0.56
CA HIS A 447 0.13 0.71 1.01
C HIS A 447 -1.19 0.61 0.23
N GLY A 448 -1.55 1.64 -0.55
CA GLY A 448 -2.87 1.78 -1.14
C GLY A 448 -3.90 2.35 -0.17
N VAL A 449 -5.11 2.56 -0.66
CA VAL A 449 -6.24 3.13 0.09
C VAL A 449 -7.06 2.03 0.78
N GLY A 450 -7.37 0.95 0.06
CA GLY A 450 -8.15 -0.18 0.55
C GLY A 450 -9.49 0.22 1.15
N ILE A 451 -9.82 -0.37 2.31
CA ILE A 451 -10.95 0.03 3.15
C ILE A 451 -10.53 1.01 4.24
N GLU A 452 -9.25 1.04 4.59
CA GLU A 452 -8.68 1.83 5.66
C GLU A 452 -8.86 3.33 5.44
N LYS A 453 -8.43 3.84 4.28
CA LYS A 453 -8.32 5.28 3.97
C LYS A 453 -9.43 5.77 3.04
N ILE A 454 -10.45 4.94 2.78
CA ILE A 454 -11.48 5.25 1.78
C ILE A 454 -12.27 6.53 2.13
N ASN A 455 -12.40 6.86 3.42
CA ASN A 455 -13.06 8.09 3.85
C ASN A 455 -12.20 9.33 3.55
N GLN A 456 -10.89 9.23 3.71
CA GLN A 456 -9.94 10.32 3.45
C GLN A 456 -9.81 10.64 1.96
N MET A 457 -10.19 9.73 1.07
CA MET A 457 -10.40 10.04 -0.36
C MET A 457 -11.42 11.17 -0.57
N CYS A 458 -12.42 11.28 0.31
CA CYS A 458 -13.40 12.36 0.26
C CYS A 458 -12.83 13.72 0.71
N SER A 459 -11.76 13.71 1.53
CA SER A 459 -11.05 14.91 1.95
C SER A 459 -10.01 15.35 0.92
N GLN A 460 -9.35 14.38 0.26
CA GLN A 460 -8.27 14.67 -0.70
C GLN A 460 -8.80 15.05 -2.08
N PHE A 461 -9.88 14.43 -2.55
CA PHE A 461 -10.36 14.56 -3.93
C PHE A 461 -11.75 15.20 -4.01
N SER A 462 -11.93 16.10 -4.96
CA SER A 462 -13.22 16.70 -5.30
C SER A 462 -14.21 15.66 -5.86
N ASP A 463 -15.52 16.00 -5.87
CA ASP A 463 -16.54 15.15 -6.46
C ASP A 463 -16.24 14.80 -7.92
N GLY A 464 -15.79 15.79 -8.71
CA GLY A 464 -15.45 15.57 -10.12
C GLY A 464 -14.27 14.61 -10.32
N GLU A 465 -13.25 14.67 -9.47
CA GLU A 465 -12.11 13.74 -9.54
C GLU A 465 -12.56 12.32 -9.15
N ARG A 466 -13.40 12.16 -8.13
CA ARG A 466 -13.96 10.85 -7.76
C ARG A 466 -14.87 10.27 -8.85
N GLU A 467 -15.63 11.11 -9.55
CA GLU A 467 -16.41 10.68 -10.72
C GLU A 467 -15.51 10.17 -11.85
N MET A 468 -14.34 10.80 -12.07
CA MET A 468 -13.34 10.33 -13.04
C MET A 468 -12.77 8.97 -12.65
N PHE A 469 -12.44 8.74 -11.36
CA PHE A 469 -12.02 7.42 -10.87
C PHE A 469 -13.08 6.35 -11.12
N PHE A 470 -14.36 6.66 -10.87
CA PHE A 470 -15.46 5.74 -11.18
C PHE A 470 -15.65 5.53 -12.68
N ALA A 471 -15.44 6.55 -13.51
CA ALA A 471 -15.50 6.39 -14.97
C ALA A 471 -14.42 5.42 -15.47
N VAL A 472 -13.19 5.55 -14.96
CA VAL A 472 -12.10 4.61 -15.24
C VAL A 472 -12.48 3.20 -14.77
N LYS A 473 -12.93 3.05 -13.52
CA LYS A 473 -13.36 1.76 -12.98
C LYS A 473 -14.41 1.10 -13.87
N ARG A 474 -15.44 1.84 -14.32
CA ARG A 474 -16.51 1.30 -15.19
C ARG A 474 -16.01 0.96 -16.60
N ALA A 475 -14.98 1.64 -17.10
CA ALA A 475 -14.41 1.30 -18.40
C ALA A 475 -13.74 -0.09 -18.40
N PHE A 476 -13.23 -0.54 -17.24
CA PHE A 476 -12.64 -1.87 -17.07
C PHE A 476 -13.60 -2.90 -16.46
N ASP A 477 -14.59 -2.46 -15.69
CA ASP A 477 -15.53 -3.32 -14.96
C ASP A 477 -16.87 -2.60 -14.80
N GLU A 478 -17.71 -2.71 -15.82
CA GLU A 478 -19.01 -2.02 -15.88
C GLU A 478 -19.94 -2.40 -14.70
N LYS A 479 -19.89 -3.67 -14.27
CA LYS A 479 -20.72 -4.20 -13.19
C LYS A 479 -20.13 -4.01 -11.79
N LEU A 480 -18.94 -3.42 -11.68
CA LEU A 480 -18.24 -3.18 -10.42
C LEU A 480 -18.06 -4.45 -9.57
N LEU A 481 -17.65 -5.55 -10.19
CA LEU A 481 -17.48 -6.85 -9.52
C LEU A 481 -16.08 -7.10 -8.97
N LEU A 482 -15.04 -6.45 -9.55
CA LEU A 482 -13.66 -6.59 -9.09
C LEU A 482 -13.43 -5.67 -7.88
N ASN A 483 -13.10 -6.26 -6.78
CA ASN A 483 -12.71 -5.63 -5.50
C ASN A 483 -13.59 -4.42 -5.09
N PRO A 484 -14.92 -4.54 -5.12
CA PRO A 484 -15.82 -3.42 -4.88
C PRO A 484 -15.80 -2.95 -3.42
N GLY A 485 -16.12 -1.67 -3.21
CA GLY A 485 -16.20 -1.05 -1.88
C GLY A 485 -14.84 -0.66 -1.28
N LYS A 486 -13.78 -0.65 -2.10
CA LYS A 486 -12.41 -0.27 -1.71
C LYS A 486 -11.87 0.82 -2.62
N ALA A 487 -10.84 1.49 -2.18
CA ALA A 487 -10.09 2.55 -2.83
C ALA A 487 -10.93 3.76 -3.28
N ILE A 488 -12.01 3.57 -4.00
CA ILE A 488 -12.85 4.65 -4.51
C ILE A 488 -14.16 4.73 -3.70
N PRO A 489 -14.37 5.79 -2.90
CA PRO A 489 -15.59 5.96 -2.10
C PRO A 489 -16.77 6.31 -2.99
N THR A 490 -17.97 5.76 -2.70
CA THR A 490 -19.19 6.21 -3.36
C THR A 490 -19.51 7.66 -2.99
N LEU A 491 -20.20 8.40 -3.88
CA LEU A 491 -20.60 9.79 -3.60
C LEU A 491 -21.50 9.90 -2.36
N SER A 492 -22.37 8.91 -2.11
CA SER A 492 -23.18 8.84 -0.90
C SER A 492 -22.32 8.72 0.37
N ARG A 493 -21.27 7.90 0.34
CA ARG A 493 -20.33 7.76 1.47
C ARG A 493 -19.62 9.07 1.80
N CYS A 494 -19.19 9.81 0.80
CA CYS A 494 -18.55 11.11 1.03
C CYS A 494 -19.52 12.16 1.57
N ALA A 495 -20.79 12.15 1.13
CA ALA A 495 -21.81 13.03 1.68
C ALA A 495 -22.08 12.72 3.17
N GLU A 496 -22.06 11.44 3.54
CA GLU A 496 -22.19 10.99 4.92
C GLU A 496 -20.97 11.35 5.75
N TYR A 497 -19.76 11.13 5.25
CA TYR A 497 -18.50 11.48 5.92
C TYR A 497 -18.40 12.98 6.22
N GLY A 498 -18.74 13.84 5.27
CA GLY A 498 -18.76 15.30 5.47
C GLY A 498 -19.80 15.78 6.49
N ARG A 499 -20.88 15.01 6.74
CA ARG A 499 -21.91 15.27 7.77
C ARG A 499 -21.62 14.59 9.10
N MET A 500 -20.83 13.53 9.10
CA MET A 500 -20.53 12.70 10.28
C MET A 500 -19.29 13.21 11.04
N ARG A 501 -19.05 14.51 11.09
CA ARG A 501 -18.09 15.01 12.08
C ARG A 501 -18.57 14.55 13.45
N VAL A 502 -17.78 13.67 14.06
CA VAL A 502 -18.02 13.17 15.42
C VAL A 502 -18.12 14.39 16.35
N SER A 503 -19.33 14.79 16.73
CA SER A 503 -19.52 15.76 17.78
C SER A 503 -19.87 15.03 19.07
N GLY A 504 -18.99 15.08 20.05
CA GLY A 504 -19.25 14.52 21.38
C GLY A 504 -19.08 13.00 21.52
N GLY A 505 -18.26 12.36 20.69
CA GLY A 505 -17.95 10.91 20.84
C GLY A 505 -19.07 9.95 20.42
N GLN A 506 -20.14 10.44 19.81
CA GLN A 506 -21.20 9.59 19.26
C GLN A 506 -21.24 9.71 17.75
N MET A 507 -21.16 8.57 17.06
CA MET A 507 -21.41 8.47 15.61
C MET A 507 -22.90 8.26 15.36
N PRO A 508 -23.52 9.01 14.41
CA PRO A 508 -24.82 8.66 13.91
C PRO A 508 -24.74 7.27 13.25
N HIS A 509 -25.71 6.41 13.54
CA HIS A 509 -25.81 5.06 12.97
C HIS A 509 -24.71 4.07 13.40
N ALA A 510 -24.38 4.00 14.70
CA ALA A 510 -23.49 3.00 15.27
C ALA A 510 -23.97 1.52 15.09
N ASP A 511 -25.21 1.34 14.68
CA ASP A 511 -25.91 0.07 14.43
C ASP A 511 -25.74 -0.47 13.00
N ILE A 512 -25.14 0.31 12.08
CA ILE A 512 -24.85 -0.18 10.72
C ILE A 512 -23.51 -0.92 10.73
N PRO A 513 -23.47 -2.20 10.29
CA PRO A 513 -22.21 -2.92 10.19
C PRO A 513 -21.20 -2.15 9.33
N ARG A 514 -20.02 -1.87 9.88
CA ARG A 514 -18.91 -1.29 9.13
C ARG A 514 -18.25 -2.40 8.31
N PHE A 515 -18.22 -2.19 7.02
CA PHE A 515 -17.54 -3.08 6.08
C PHE A 515 -16.14 -2.57 5.82
#